data_b013ee6e9079b26c6343b88383f8cafc
#
_entry.id   b013ee6e9079b26c6343b88383f8cafc
#
_cell.length_a   1.000
_cell.length_b   1.000
_cell.length_c   1.000
_cell.angle_alpha   90.00
_cell.angle_beta   90.00
_cell.angle_gamma   90.00
#
_symmetry.space_group_name_H-M   'P 1'
#
loop_
_entity.id
_entity.type
_entity.pdbx_description
1 polymer ?
#
loop_
_entity_poly.entity_id
_entity_poly.type
_entity_poly.pdbx_seq_one_letter_code
_entity_poly.pdbx_strand_id
1 'polypeptide(L)'
;MKTQEKLNMTMLCDFYELTMGNGYFQTGYKDRIVYFDVFFRKVPDGGGFAITAGLEQLIDYIENLHFSEEDIAYLRGRGIFCEEFLAYLRDFRFTGDIYAIPEGTPVFPKEPLVVVRAPAIEAQLIETFTLLTINHQSLIATKANRIQRAARGRTVLEFGSRRAQGADAAIVGARAAYIGGEAGTACTLSDEVYSVPAGGTMAHAWVQMFPSELEAFKTYCRLYPTNATLLVDTYNTLHSGIPNAIRAFDEVLKPPGDHPVRHPPGLWRPGLPHAEGPQNAGRCGLDGLQDLRVQLAGRVPHSGYAAAGRADRPVRCGRADDHRQVRAGVRRRL
;
A
#
# COMPACT_ATOMS: atom_id res chain seq x y z
N MET A 1 -10.70 5.50 -25.93
CA MET A 1 -10.25 5.63 -24.54
C MET A 1 -9.57 6.97 -24.45
N LYS A 2 -10.15 7.93 -23.74
CA LYS A 2 -9.44 9.18 -23.41
C LYS A 2 -8.24 8.78 -22.58
N THR A 3 -7.04 9.22 -22.98
CA THR A 3 -5.84 9.24 -22.13
C THR A 3 -6.25 9.65 -20.72
N GLN A 4 -5.71 9.02 -19.69
CA GLN A 4 -5.93 9.40 -18.29
C GLN A 4 -5.42 10.84 -18.08
N GLU A 5 -6.20 11.81 -18.50
CA GLU A 5 -6.17 13.12 -17.86
C GLU A 5 -6.46 12.87 -16.39
N LYS A 6 -5.64 13.41 -15.51
CA LYS A 6 -5.78 13.27 -14.06
C LYS A 6 -7.22 13.64 -13.71
N LEU A 7 -8.03 12.66 -13.34
CA LEU A 7 -9.43 12.90 -12.97
C LEU A 7 -9.49 13.96 -11.87
N ASN A 8 -10.36 14.95 -12.02
CA ASN A 8 -10.66 15.85 -10.93
C ASN A 8 -11.39 15.07 -9.82
N MET A 9 -10.72 14.85 -8.69
CA MET A 9 -11.24 14.05 -7.59
C MET A 9 -12.30 14.80 -6.75
N THR A 10 -12.60 16.05 -7.05
CA THR A 10 -13.64 16.85 -6.39
C THR A 10 -15.01 16.18 -6.45
N MET A 11 -15.30 15.51 -7.57
CA MET A 11 -16.55 14.77 -7.77
C MET A 11 -16.54 13.36 -7.13
N LEU A 12 -15.46 12.94 -6.49
CA LEU A 12 -15.40 11.70 -5.71
C LEU A 12 -16.04 11.92 -4.33
N CYS A 13 -17.33 12.16 -4.34
CA CYS A 13 -18.16 12.33 -3.16
C CYS A 13 -19.42 11.48 -3.28
N ASP A 14 -19.99 11.07 -2.17
CA ASP A 14 -21.29 10.41 -2.18
C ASP A 14 -22.37 11.43 -2.59
N PHE A 15 -23.31 11.02 -3.44
CA PHE A 15 -24.28 11.95 -4.03
C PHE A 15 -25.13 12.69 -2.98
N TYR A 16 -25.34 12.09 -1.80
CA TYR A 16 -26.04 12.75 -0.69
C TYR A 16 -25.29 13.97 -0.15
N GLU A 17 -23.98 14.04 -0.30
CA GLU A 17 -23.19 15.19 0.14
C GLU A 17 -23.58 16.43 -0.66
N LEU A 18 -23.79 16.28 -1.97
CA LEU A 18 -24.27 17.34 -2.84
C LEU A 18 -25.74 17.70 -2.57
N THR A 19 -26.62 16.72 -2.39
CA THR A 19 -28.04 17.00 -2.12
C THR A 19 -28.25 17.64 -0.75
N MET A 20 -27.54 17.19 0.27
CA MET A 20 -27.55 17.85 1.58
C MET A 20 -26.92 19.26 1.51
N GLY A 21 -25.81 19.40 0.76
CA GLY A 21 -25.17 20.69 0.52
C GLY A 21 -26.13 21.72 -0.07
N ASN A 22 -26.88 21.32 -1.12
CA ASN A 22 -27.93 22.16 -1.70
C ASN A 22 -29.04 22.50 -0.69
N GLY A 23 -29.41 21.54 0.17
CA GLY A 23 -30.38 21.78 1.26
C GLY A 23 -29.86 22.77 2.27
N TYR A 24 -28.62 22.65 2.75
CA TYR A 24 -27.99 23.60 3.67
C TYR A 24 -27.88 25.00 3.07
N PHE A 25 -27.56 25.08 1.78
CA PHE A 25 -27.50 26.35 1.06
C PHE A 25 -28.85 27.06 1.05
N GLN A 26 -29.91 26.37 0.62
CA GLN A 26 -31.28 26.95 0.52
C GLN A 26 -31.91 27.30 1.86
N THR A 27 -31.53 26.59 2.94
CA THR A 27 -32.10 26.80 4.29
C THR A 27 -31.25 27.72 5.16
N GLY A 28 -30.15 28.29 4.64
CA GLY A 28 -29.30 29.25 5.37
C GLY A 28 -28.34 28.61 6.38
N TYR A 29 -28.13 27.33 6.31
CA TYR A 29 -27.18 26.61 7.20
C TYR A 29 -25.77 26.43 6.60
N LYS A 30 -25.49 26.94 5.41
CA LYS A 30 -24.24 26.75 4.69
C LYS A 30 -23.00 27.18 5.49
N ASP A 31 -23.07 28.26 6.24
CA ASP A 31 -21.96 28.85 7.01
C ASP A 31 -21.89 28.34 8.47
N ARG A 32 -22.77 27.41 8.84
CA ARG A 32 -22.77 26.85 10.18
C ARG A 32 -21.54 26.00 10.41
N ILE A 33 -20.70 26.35 11.39
CA ILE A 33 -19.54 25.60 11.75
C ILE A 33 -19.93 24.25 12.37
N VAL A 34 -19.37 23.18 11.82
CA VAL A 34 -19.53 21.79 12.28
C VAL A 34 -18.18 21.15 12.57
N TYR A 35 -18.19 20.05 13.32
CA TYR A 35 -17.02 19.22 13.62
C TYR A 35 -17.31 17.81 13.18
N PHE A 36 -16.45 17.26 12.31
CA PHE A 36 -16.50 15.88 11.86
C PHE A 36 -15.27 15.14 12.36
N ASP A 37 -15.49 14.02 13.05
CA ASP A 37 -14.42 13.18 13.57
C ASP A 37 -14.29 11.91 12.74
N VAL A 38 -13.09 11.64 12.21
CA VAL A 38 -12.72 10.37 11.59
C VAL A 38 -12.06 9.48 12.62
N PHE A 39 -12.54 8.26 12.80
CA PHE A 39 -11.98 7.30 13.75
C PHE A 39 -12.28 5.85 13.37
N PHE A 40 -11.44 4.93 13.84
CA PHE A 40 -11.73 3.49 13.72
C PHE A 40 -12.76 3.06 14.77
N ARG A 41 -13.87 2.46 14.32
CA ARG A 41 -14.84 1.82 15.23
C ARG A 41 -14.26 0.59 15.91
N LYS A 42 -13.48 -0.18 15.15
CA LYS A 42 -12.74 -1.36 15.59
C LYS A 42 -11.43 -1.41 14.82
N VAL A 43 -10.37 -1.85 15.48
CA VAL A 43 -9.10 -2.10 14.82
C VAL A 43 -9.25 -3.30 13.88
N PRO A 44 -8.69 -3.24 12.65
CA PRO A 44 -8.73 -4.32 11.69
C PRO A 44 -8.15 -5.63 12.26
N ASP A 45 -8.71 -6.77 11.84
CA ASP A 45 -8.24 -8.11 12.17
C ASP A 45 -8.13 -8.40 13.69
N GLY A 46 -8.93 -7.72 14.51
CA GLY A 46 -8.90 -7.89 15.97
C GLY A 46 -7.61 -7.44 16.64
N GLY A 47 -6.82 -6.58 15.99
CA GLY A 47 -5.59 -6.03 16.57
C GLY A 47 -5.84 -5.04 17.71
N GLY A 48 -4.79 -4.75 18.49
CA GLY A 48 -4.87 -3.79 19.60
C GLY A 48 -4.78 -2.33 19.15
N PHE A 49 -4.18 -2.04 17.98
CA PHE A 49 -3.99 -0.70 17.44
C PHE A 49 -3.97 -0.72 15.91
N ALA A 50 -4.15 0.44 15.29
CA ALA A 50 -3.92 0.67 13.87
C ALA A 50 -2.78 1.69 13.67
N ILE A 51 -2.18 1.71 12.49
CA ILE A 51 -1.19 2.71 12.08
C ILE A 51 -1.87 3.70 11.14
N THR A 52 -1.75 5.00 11.42
CA THR A 52 -2.32 6.06 10.57
C THR A 52 -1.54 6.21 9.27
N ALA A 53 -2.25 6.37 8.15
CA ALA A 53 -1.67 6.73 6.85
C ALA A 53 -2.74 7.38 5.95
N GLY A 54 -2.33 8.15 4.94
CA GLY A 54 -3.20 8.79 3.96
C GLY A 54 -3.36 10.30 4.15
N LEU A 55 -2.71 10.89 5.13
CA LEU A 55 -2.84 12.32 5.42
C LEU A 55 -2.26 13.21 4.30
N GLU A 56 -1.14 12.82 3.70
CA GLU A 56 -0.53 13.55 2.58
C GLU A 56 -1.49 13.66 1.38
N GLN A 57 -2.12 12.55 0.99
CA GLN A 57 -3.09 12.55 -0.12
C GLN A 57 -4.37 13.34 0.23
N LEU A 58 -4.75 13.35 1.50
CA LEU A 58 -5.87 14.18 1.96
C LEU A 58 -5.54 15.67 1.84
N ILE A 59 -4.33 16.09 2.22
CA ILE A 59 -3.88 17.47 2.08
C ILE A 59 -3.86 17.87 0.61
N ASP A 60 -3.21 17.08 -0.23
CA ASP A 60 -3.18 17.31 -1.69
C ASP A 60 -4.58 17.47 -2.29
N TYR A 61 -5.52 16.62 -1.88
CA TYR A 61 -6.90 16.69 -2.36
C TYR A 61 -7.55 18.02 -1.96
N ILE A 62 -7.43 18.43 -0.70
CA ILE A 62 -8.08 19.63 -0.18
C ILE A 62 -7.49 20.90 -0.79
N GLU A 63 -6.17 20.95 -0.96
CA GLU A 63 -5.49 22.09 -1.61
C GLU A 63 -5.87 22.25 -3.08
N ASN A 64 -6.22 21.15 -3.76
CA ASN A 64 -6.60 21.14 -5.17
C ASN A 64 -8.13 21.05 -5.39
N LEU A 65 -8.92 21.09 -4.31
CA LEU A 65 -10.37 20.94 -4.39
C LEU A 65 -11.04 22.10 -5.12
N HIS A 66 -11.65 21.82 -6.27
CA HIS A 66 -12.37 22.79 -7.09
C HIS A 66 -13.33 22.10 -8.03
N PHE A 67 -14.50 22.70 -8.27
CA PHE A 67 -15.44 22.23 -9.28
C PHE A 67 -15.10 22.88 -10.63
N SER A 68 -14.91 22.07 -11.66
CA SER A 68 -14.71 22.50 -13.04
C SER A 68 -16.04 22.96 -13.68
N GLU A 69 -15.97 23.67 -14.79
CA GLU A 69 -17.20 24.03 -15.56
C GLU A 69 -17.93 22.78 -16.08
N GLU A 70 -17.19 21.70 -16.37
CA GLU A 70 -17.76 20.41 -16.77
C GLU A 70 -18.53 19.78 -15.59
N ASP A 71 -17.99 19.84 -14.37
CA ASP A 71 -18.68 19.35 -13.16
C ASP A 71 -19.98 20.12 -12.92
N ILE A 72 -19.92 21.45 -13.02
CA ILE A 72 -21.10 22.33 -12.86
C ILE A 72 -22.13 22.03 -13.95
N ALA A 73 -21.73 21.87 -15.20
CA ALA A 73 -22.63 21.52 -16.31
C ALA A 73 -23.28 20.14 -16.08
N TYR A 74 -22.51 19.16 -15.61
CA TYR A 74 -23.05 17.84 -15.25
C TYR A 74 -24.10 17.95 -14.12
N LEU A 75 -23.77 18.66 -13.04
CA LEU A 75 -24.70 18.84 -11.89
C LEU A 75 -25.96 19.59 -12.30
N ARG A 76 -25.86 20.63 -13.16
CA ARG A 76 -27.00 21.33 -13.74
C ARG A 76 -27.91 20.41 -14.54
N GLY A 77 -27.32 19.51 -15.33
CA GLY A 77 -28.05 18.50 -16.10
C GLY A 77 -28.85 17.51 -15.25
N ARG A 78 -28.56 17.39 -13.94
CA ARG A 78 -29.36 16.57 -13.01
C ARG A 78 -30.72 17.18 -12.69
N GLY A 79 -30.88 18.49 -12.85
CA GLY A 79 -32.18 19.21 -12.69
C GLY A 79 -32.72 19.28 -11.27
N ILE A 80 -31.89 19.03 -10.23
CA ILE A 80 -32.30 19.00 -8.83
C ILE A 80 -31.57 20.03 -7.96
N PHE A 81 -30.57 20.69 -8.47
CA PHE A 81 -29.80 21.73 -7.79
C PHE A 81 -30.25 23.12 -8.25
N CYS A 82 -30.37 24.08 -7.31
CA CYS A 82 -30.65 25.45 -7.68
C CYS A 82 -29.41 26.14 -8.26
N GLU A 83 -29.61 27.12 -9.16
CA GLU A 83 -28.52 27.82 -9.84
C GLU A 83 -27.59 28.56 -8.89
N GLU A 84 -28.13 29.11 -7.79
CA GLU A 84 -27.33 29.78 -6.76
C GLU A 84 -26.38 28.84 -6.05
N PHE A 85 -26.79 27.61 -5.81
CA PHE A 85 -25.91 26.56 -5.24
C PHE A 85 -24.84 26.13 -6.27
N LEU A 86 -25.19 25.99 -7.54
CA LEU A 86 -24.21 25.70 -8.59
C LEU A 86 -23.19 26.83 -8.74
N ALA A 87 -23.61 28.09 -8.62
CA ALA A 87 -22.70 29.23 -8.59
C ALA A 87 -21.77 29.18 -7.36
N TYR A 88 -22.31 28.84 -6.18
CA TYR A 88 -21.50 28.63 -4.97
C TYR A 88 -20.45 27.52 -5.15
N LEU A 89 -20.79 26.39 -5.79
CA LEU A 89 -19.84 25.31 -6.06
C LEU A 89 -18.74 25.72 -7.04
N ARG A 90 -19.04 26.56 -8.04
CA ARG A 90 -18.04 27.11 -8.98
C ARG A 90 -16.91 27.84 -8.24
N ASP A 91 -17.26 28.62 -7.23
CA ASP A 91 -16.32 29.42 -6.45
C ASP A 91 -15.82 28.70 -5.19
N PHE A 92 -16.19 27.42 -5.06
CA PHE A 92 -15.90 26.63 -3.88
C PHE A 92 -14.41 26.55 -3.56
N ARG A 93 -14.07 26.79 -2.30
CA ARG A 93 -12.76 26.54 -1.69
C ARG A 93 -12.99 26.04 -0.28
N PHE A 94 -12.15 25.13 0.16
CA PHE A 94 -12.15 24.72 1.55
C PHE A 94 -11.48 25.80 2.41
N THR A 95 -12.18 26.30 3.42
CA THR A 95 -11.71 27.37 4.33
C THR A 95 -11.63 26.92 5.79
N GLY A 96 -11.99 25.67 6.06
CA GLY A 96 -12.01 25.11 7.41
C GLY A 96 -10.61 24.75 7.94
N ASP A 97 -10.60 24.26 9.18
CA ASP A 97 -9.40 23.74 9.85
C ASP A 97 -9.44 22.21 9.90
N ILE A 98 -8.28 21.57 9.73
CA ILE A 98 -8.11 20.13 9.90
C ILE A 98 -7.03 19.87 10.95
N TYR A 99 -7.38 19.08 11.95
CA TYR A 99 -6.49 18.57 12.96
C TYR A 99 -6.32 17.05 12.74
N ALA A 100 -5.10 16.58 12.58
CA ALA A 100 -4.85 15.18 12.28
C ALA A 100 -3.67 14.63 13.09
N ILE A 101 -3.76 13.34 13.40
CA ILE A 101 -2.64 12.58 13.97
C ILE A 101 -1.63 12.32 12.85
N PRO A 102 -0.32 12.57 13.07
CA PRO A 102 0.71 12.33 12.07
C PRO A 102 0.74 10.87 11.58
N GLU A 103 1.06 10.68 10.31
CA GLU A 103 1.19 9.35 9.72
C GLU A 103 2.23 8.49 10.45
N GLY A 104 2.04 7.17 10.44
CA GLY A 104 2.90 6.23 11.14
C GLY A 104 2.63 6.10 12.64
N THR A 105 1.73 6.92 13.20
CA THR A 105 1.40 6.88 14.63
C THR A 105 0.44 5.72 14.94
N PRO A 106 0.71 4.92 16.00
CA PRO A 106 -0.26 3.95 16.50
C PRO A 106 -1.48 4.64 17.12
N VAL A 107 -2.67 4.21 16.73
CA VAL A 107 -3.96 4.77 17.21
C VAL A 107 -4.91 3.66 17.65
N PHE A 108 -5.87 4.01 18.50
CA PHE A 108 -6.78 3.07 19.14
C PHE A 108 -8.23 3.27 18.67
N PRO A 109 -9.13 2.29 18.91
CA PRO A 109 -10.54 2.43 18.55
C PRO A 109 -11.18 3.66 19.18
N LYS A 110 -11.99 4.38 18.39
CA LYS A 110 -12.73 5.60 18.79
C LYS A 110 -11.86 6.81 19.11
N GLU A 111 -10.56 6.74 18.91
CA GLU A 111 -9.67 7.89 18.96
C GLU A 111 -9.82 8.70 17.66
N PRO A 112 -10.08 10.03 17.71
CA PRO A 112 -10.14 10.84 16.50
C PRO A 112 -8.79 10.87 15.79
N LEU A 113 -8.76 10.45 14.53
CA LEU A 113 -7.57 10.46 13.67
C LEU A 113 -7.45 11.80 12.93
N VAL A 114 -8.61 12.28 12.47
CA VAL A 114 -8.76 13.58 11.78
C VAL A 114 -10.01 14.23 12.34
N VAL A 115 -9.90 15.50 12.68
CA VAL A 115 -11.02 16.35 13.09
C VAL A 115 -11.11 17.48 12.08
N VAL A 116 -12.23 17.57 11.38
CA VAL A 116 -12.55 18.65 10.44
C VAL A 116 -13.44 19.65 11.13
N ARG A 117 -13.00 20.91 11.23
CA ARG A 117 -13.79 22.04 11.70
C ARG A 117 -14.03 22.99 10.53
N ALA A 118 -15.24 23.04 9.99
CA ALA A 118 -15.50 23.83 8.78
C ALA A 118 -16.98 24.24 8.69
N PRO A 119 -17.33 25.18 7.77
CA PRO A 119 -18.71 25.38 7.34
C PRO A 119 -19.36 24.08 6.88
N ALA A 120 -20.66 23.92 7.11
CA ALA A 120 -21.36 22.64 6.97
C ALA A 120 -21.20 21.99 5.58
N ILE A 121 -21.28 22.79 4.51
CA ILE A 121 -21.12 22.29 3.14
C ILE A 121 -19.67 21.84 2.89
N GLU A 122 -18.70 22.62 3.36
CA GLU A 122 -17.28 22.31 3.16
C GLU A 122 -16.88 21.01 3.87
N ALA A 123 -17.29 20.85 5.14
CA ALA A 123 -17.04 19.64 5.89
C ALA A 123 -17.71 18.41 5.25
N GLN A 124 -18.91 18.59 4.69
CA GLN A 124 -19.67 17.51 4.05
C GLN A 124 -19.02 17.03 2.75
N LEU A 125 -18.57 17.94 1.88
CA LEU A 125 -18.04 17.60 0.56
C LEU A 125 -16.69 16.88 0.58
N ILE A 126 -15.96 16.92 1.69
CA ILE A 126 -14.67 16.19 1.82
C ILE A 126 -14.81 14.85 2.54
N GLU A 127 -16.01 14.46 2.96
CA GLU A 127 -16.24 13.27 3.80
C GLU A 127 -15.80 11.98 3.09
N THR A 128 -16.33 11.71 1.91
CA THR A 128 -16.06 10.46 1.18
C THR A 128 -14.57 10.31 0.89
N PHE A 129 -13.91 11.32 0.35
CA PHE A 129 -12.48 11.23 0.03
C PHE A 129 -11.63 11.03 1.29
N THR A 130 -11.95 11.76 2.37
CA THR A 130 -11.24 11.62 3.65
C THR A 130 -11.35 10.21 4.20
N LEU A 131 -12.57 9.67 4.24
CA LEU A 131 -12.82 8.32 4.76
C LEU A 131 -12.15 7.24 3.90
N LEU A 132 -12.27 7.35 2.57
CA LEU A 132 -11.65 6.40 1.63
C LEU A 132 -10.14 6.36 1.81
N THR A 133 -9.50 7.53 1.79
CA THR A 133 -8.04 7.66 1.80
C THR A 133 -7.43 7.21 3.12
N ILE A 134 -7.93 7.72 4.24
CA ILE A 134 -7.44 7.36 5.58
C ILE A 134 -7.72 5.88 5.89
N ASN A 135 -8.90 5.36 5.53
CA ASN A 135 -9.23 3.96 5.76
C ASN A 135 -8.32 3.01 4.98
N HIS A 136 -8.23 3.18 3.65
CA HIS A 136 -7.45 2.28 2.79
C HIS A 136 -5.98 2.23 3.21
N GLN A 137 -5.35 3.38 3.32
CA GLN A 137 -3.92 3.45 3.62
C GLN A 137 -3.61 3.00 5.06
N SER A 138 -4.42 3.37 6.04
CA SER A 138 -4.21 2.92 7.43
C SER A 138 -4.43 1.41 7.59
N LEU A 139 -5.35 0.79 6.84
CA LEU A 139 -5.51 -0.67 6.83
C LEU A 139 -4.25 -1.38 6.32
N ILE A 140 -3.66 -0.87 5.23
CA ILE A 140 -2.43 -1.43 4.66
C ILE A 140 -1.23 -1.19 5.59
N ALA A 141 -1.04 0.04 6.08
CA ALA A 141 0.03 0.37 7.00
C ALA A 141 -0.03 -0.49 8.28
N THR A 142 -1.23 -0.71 8.81
CA THR A 142 -1.45 -1.58 9.98
C THR A 142 -1.06 -3.02 9.68
N LYS A 143 -1.42 -3.55 8.51
CA LYS A 143 -1.07 -4.92 8.10
C LYS A 143 0.43 -5.07 7.90
N ALA A 144 1.05 -4.12 7.19
CA ALA A 144 2.50 -4.08 6.97
C ALA A 144 3.26 -4.02 8.30
N ASN A 145 2.82 -3.19 9.24
CA ASN A 145 3.44 -3.10 10.57
C ASN A 145 3.39 -4.43 11.33
N ARG A 146 2.27 -5.15 11.26
CA ARG A 146 2.18 -6.49 11.88
C ARG A 146 3.13 -7.50 11.25
N ILE A 147 3.25 -7.48 9.92
CA ILE A 147 4.17 -8.34 9.17
C ILE A 147 5.61 -8.01 9.55
N GLN A 148 5.97 -6.72 9.56
CA GLN A 148 7.31 -6.26 9.91
C GLN A 148 7.69 -6.64 11.35
N ARG A 149 6.78 -6.51 12.30
CA ARG A 149 6.99 -6.96 13.70
C ARG A 149 7.18 -8.47 13.78
N ALA A 150 6.41 -9.26 13.02
CA ALA A 150 6.57 -10.71 12.95
C ALA A 150 7.89 -11.12 12.30
N ALA A 151 8.45 -10.31 11.40
CA ALA A 151 9.73 -10.52 10.75
C ALA A 151 10.94 -10.38 11.69
N ARG A 152 10.76 -9.84 12.91
CA ARG A 152 11.81 -9.75 13.94
C ARG A 152 13.11 -9.12 13.43
N GLY A 153 13.01 -7.95 12.80
CA GLY A 153 14.15 -7.20 12.27
C GLY A 153 14.65 -7.63 10.89
N ARG A 154 14.02 -8.63 10.27
CA ARG A 154 14.32 -8.97 8.86
C ARG A 154 13.69 -7.95 7.93
N THR A 155 14.34 -7.72 6.80
CA THR A 155 13.83 -6.84 5.75
C THR A 155 12.60 -7.44 5.08
N VAL A 156 11.52 -6.67 5.00
CA VAL A 156 10.29 -7.01 4.26
C VAL A 156 10.09 -5.98 3.17
N LEU A 157 9.68 -6.43 1.98
CA LEU A 157 9.32 -5.58 0.84
C LEU A 157 7.87 -5.85 0.44
N GLU A 158 7.18 -4.81 0.05
CA GLU A 158 5.83 -4.87 -0.51
C GLU A 158 5.89 -5.32 -1.98
N PHE A 159 5.31 -6.47 -2.31
CA PHE A 159 5.26 -7.04 -3.67
C PHE A 159 3.82 -7.33 -4.12
N GLY A 160 2.86 -6.55 -3.63
CA GLY A 160 1.43 -6.76 -3.84
C GLY A 160 0.80 -5.99 -4.99
N SER A 161 1.52 -5.09 -5.67
CA SER A 161 0.97 -4.16 -6.67
C SER A 161 0.06 -4.83 -7.71
N ARG A 162 0.47 -5.98 -8.28
CA ARG A 162 -0.35 -6.72 -9.27
C ARG A 162 -1.59 -7.40 -8.68
N ARG A 163 -1.82 -7.31 -7.38
CA ARG A 163 -2.97 -7.89 -6.65
C ARG A 163 -3.82 -6.82 -5.97
N ALA A 164 -3.45 -5.55 -6.14
CA ALA A 164 -4.20 -4.42 -5.62
C ALA A 164 -5.54 -4.24 -6.38
N GLN A 165 -6.47 -3.59 -5.74
CA GLN A 165 -7.81 -3.32 -6.28
C GLN A 165 -7.81 -2.00 -7.06
N GLY A 166 -7.03 -1.92 -8.14
CA GLY A 166 -6.87 -0.76 -8.99
C GLY A 166 -5.48 -0.15 -8.93
N ALA A 167 -5.15 0.69 -9.89
CA ALA A 167 -3.83 1.30 -10.03
C ALA A 167 -3.49 2.21 -8.84
N ASP A 168 -4.42 3.07 -8.45
CA ASP A 168 -4.24 3.99 -7.32
C ASP A 168 -4.00 3.21 -6.01
N ALA A 169 -4.79 2.14 -5.78
CA ALA A 169 -4.61 1.26 -4.63
C ALA A 169 -3.23 0.59 -4.58
N ALA A 170 -2.63 0.27 -5.75
CA ALA A 170 -1.27 -0.25 -5.81
C ALA A 170 -0.23 0.81 -5.41
N ILE A 171 -0.39 2.03 -5.93
CA ILE A 171 0.57 3.12 -5.74
C ILE A 171 0.56 3.60 -4.28
N VAL A 172 -0.61 4.01 -3.77
CA VAL A 172 -0.73 4.50 -2.38
C VAL A 172 -0.60 3.38 -1.35
N GLY A 173 -0.94 2.12 -1.73
CA GLY A 173 -0.75 0.95 -0.88
C GLY A 173 0.72 0.65 -0.63
N ALA A 174 1.58 0.78 -1.63
CA ALA A 174 3.03 0.64 -1.46
C ALA A 174 3.60 1.70 -0.50
N ARG A 175 3.15 2.96 -0.63
CA ARG A 175 3.50 4.03 0.32
C ARG A 175 3.03 3.71 1.74
N ALA A 176 1.80 3.26 1.89
CA ALA A 176 1.25 2.90 3.19
C ALA A 176 1.99 1.73 3.84
N ALA A 177 2.42 0.72 3.07
CA ALA A 177 3.24 -0.37 3.55
C ALA A 177 4.62 0.12 4.04
N TYR A 178 5.23 1.07 3.33
CA TYR A 178 6.47 1.70 3.73
C TYR A 178 6.31 2.49 5.06
N ILE A 179 5.23 3.26 5.23
CA ILE A 179 4.87 3.89 6.51
C ILE A 179 4.70 2.83 7.61
N GLY A 180 4.14 1.67 7.28
CA GLY A 180 3.99 0.53 8.18
C GLY A 180 5.31 -0.13 8.59
N GLY A 181 6.45 0.25 7.98
CA GLY A 181 7.80 -0.20 8.31
C GLY A 181 8.40 -1.19 7.32
N GLU A 182 7.78 -1.47 6.17
CA GLU A 182 8.42 -2.24 5.10
C GLU A 182 9.53 -1.41 4.44
N ALA A 183 10.57 -2.08 3.95
CA ALA A 183 11.79 -1.41 3.48
C ALA A 183 11.70 -0.86 2.06
N GLY A 184 10.64 -1.17 1.33
CA GLY A 184 10.43 -0.75 -0.06
C GLY A 184 9.36 -1.56 -0.76
N THR A 185 9.24 -1.37 -2.07
CA THR A 185 8.17 -1.94 -2.90
C THR A 185 8.69 -2.49 -4.21
N ALA A 186 7.88 -3.30 -4.91
CA ALA A 186 8.08 -3.63 -6.32
C ALA A 186 7.38 -2.63 -7.27
N CYS A 187 6.67 -1.63 -6.75
CA CYS A 187 5.94 -0.65 -7.52
C CYS A 187 6.84 0.52 -7.94
N THR A 188 7.35 0.50 -9.15
CA THR A 188 8.25 1.54 -9.68
C THR A 188 7.63 2.94 -9.62
N LEU A 189 6.33 3.08 -9.89
CA LEU A 189 5.66 4.37 -9.83
C LEU A 189 5.56 4.94 -8.41
N SER A 190 5.49 4.08 -7.38
CA SER A 190 5.53 4.53 -5.99
C SER A 190 6.91 5.03 -5.56
N ASP A 191 7.98 4.50 -6.17
CA ASP A 191 9.32 5.04 -6.00
C ASP A 191 9.43 6.44 -6.64
N GLU A 192 8.99 6.55 -7.89
CA GLU A 192 9.02 7.82 -8.63
C GLU A 192 8.23 8.93 -7.93
N VAL A 193 7.02 8.63 -7.45
CA VAL A 193 6.09 9.65 -6.90
C VAL A 193 6.33 9.92 -5.41
N TYR A 194 6.62 8.88 -4.63
CA TYR A 194 6.69 8.96 -3.17
C TYR A 194 8.05 8.61 -2.58
N SER A 195 9.06 8.38 -3.43
CA SER A 195 10.40 7.99 -3.00
C SER A 195 10.42 6.73 -2.10
N VAL A 196 9.47 5.81 -2.31
CA VAL A 196 9.45 4.51 -1.66
C VAL A 196 10.44 3.60 -2.41
N PRO A 197 11.55 3.17 -1.81
CA PRO A 197 12.61 2.49 -2.54
C PRO A 197 12.10 1.29 -3.34
N ALA A 198 12.25 1.32 -4.67
CA ALA A 198 11.87 0.19 -5.51
C ALA A 198 12.91 -0.92 -5.46
N GLY A 199 12.44 -2.14 -5.34
CA GLY A 199 13.27 -3.34 -5.35
C GLY A 199 12.64 -4.44 -6.17
N GLY A 200 13.49 -5.24 -6.78
CA GLY A 200 13.04 -6.36 -7.59
C GLY A 200 14.21 -7.25 -7.98
N THR A 201 13.85 -8.33 -8.63
CA THR A 201 14.80 -9.31 -9.15
C THR A 201 14.31 -9.75 -10.53
N MET A 202 14.34 -11.04 -10.81
CA MET A 202 13.86 -11.62 -12.05
C MET A 202 12.49 -12.30 -11.88
N ALA A 203 11.85 -12.63 -12.98
CA ALA A 203 10.69 -13.52 -13.03
C ALA A 203 11.10 -14.90 -13.57
N HIS A 204 10.24 -15.91 -13.40
CA HIS A 204 10.45 -17.25 -14.00
C HIS A 204 10.69 -17.20 -15.52
N ALA A 205 10.02 -16.26 -16.21
CA ALA A 205 10.22 -16.05 -17.64
C ALA A 205 11.66 -15.71 -18.00
N TRP A 206 12.40 -14.97 -17.17
CA TRP A 206 13.82 -14.73 -17.38
C TRP A 206 14.60 -16.04 -17.41
N VAL A 207 14.39 -16.91 -16.41
CA VAL A 207 15.08 -18.19 -16.30
C VAL A 207 14.76 -19.09 -17.51
N GLN A 208 13.50 -19.09 -17.94
CA GLN A 208 13.01 -19.91 -19.06
C GLN A 208 13.48 -19.44 -20.44
N MET A 209 13.95 -18.20 -20.57
CA MET A 209 14.49 -17.66 -21.82
C MET A 209 15.91 -18.14 -22.13
N PHE A 210 16.61 -18.72 -21.17
CA PHE A 210 17.97 -19.20 -21.33
C PHE A 210 18.03 -20.72 -21.56
N PRO A 211 19.10 -21.21 -22.17
CA PRO A 211 19.31 -22.67 -22.40
C PRO A 211 19.34 -23.49 -21.12
N SER A 212 19.72 -22.87 -19.98
CA SER A 212 19.70 -23.48 -18.65
C SER A 212 19.51 -22.45 -17.56
N GLU A 213 18.98 -22.89 -16.41
CA GLU A 213 18.83 -22.10 -15.19
C GLU A 213 20.18 -21.53 -14.73
N LEU A 214 21.24 -22.30 -14.80
CA LEU A 214 22.59 -21.84 -14.43
C LEU A 214 23.08 -20.68 -15.31
N GLU A 215 22.85 -20.75 -16.62
CA GLU A 215 23.26 -19.68 -17.53
C GLU A 215 22.44 -18.40 -17.31
N ALA A 216 21.14 -18.53 -17.03
CA ALA A 216 20.29 -17.42 -16.63
C ALA A 216 20.83 -16.72 -15.37
N PHE A 217 21.21 -17.49 -14.36
CA PHE A 217 21.75 -16.97 -13.10
C PHE A 217 23.11 -16.32 -13.28
N LYS A 218 24.03 -16.94 -14.00
CA LYS A 218 25.34 -16.35 -14.31
C LYS A 218 25.21 -15.03 -15.06
N THR A 219 24.31 -14.99 -16.03
CA THR A 219 24.06 -13.76 -16.80
C THR A 219 23.53 -12.66 -15.90
N TYR A 220 22.59 -12.96 -15.02
CA TYR A 220 22.07 -11.97 -14.07
C TYR A 220 23.15 -11.48 -13.11
N CYS A 221 24.00 -12.35 -12.60
CA CYS A 221 25.13 -11.98 -11.75
C CYS A 221 26.14 -11.08 -12.46
N ARG A 222 26.41 -11.31 -13.76
CA ARG A 222 27.30 -10.42 -14.55
C ARG A 222 26.70 -9.03 -14.74
N LEU A 223 25.38 -8.95 -14.98
CA LEU A 223 24.68 -7.69 -15.20
C LEU A 223 24.49 -6.88 -13.92
N TYR A 224 24.25 -7.55 -12.81
CA TYR A 224 23.92 -6.91 -11.51
C TYR A 224 24.80 -7.45 -10.37
N PRO A 225 26.12 -7.30 -10.43
CA PRO A 225 27.05 -7.95 -9.50
C PRO A 225 26.87 -7.52 -8.05
N THR A 226 26.44 -6.28 -7.81
CA THR A 226 26.24 -5.73 -6.47
C THR A 226 24.86 -5.98 -5.89
N ASN A 227 23.89 -6.40 -6.71
CA ASN A 227 22.49 -6.59 -6.31
C ASN A 227 21.85 -7.84 -6.93
N ALA A 228 22.65 -8.87 -7.18
CA ALA A 228 22.15 -10.12 -7.75
C ALA A 228 21.28 -10.87 -6.74
N THR A 229 19.98 -10.88 -6.98
CA THR A 229 19.00 -11.69 -6.26
C THR A 229 18.40 -12.70 -7.23
N LEU A 230 18.58 -14.01 -6.98
CA LEU A 230 18.22 -15.08 -7.89
C LEU A 230 16.91 -15.75 -7.48
N LEU A 231 16.06 -16.05 -8.47
CA LEU A 231 14.79 -16.76 -8.33
C LEU A 231 15.03 -18.26 -8.56
N VAL A 232 15.02 -19.05 -7.48
CA VAL A 232 15.51 -20.45 -7.50
C VAL A 232 14.42 -21.50 -7.58
N ASP A 233 13.15 -21.11 -7.73
CA ASP A 233 12.01 -22.02 -7.71
C ASP A 233 11.33 -22.19 -9.10
N THR A 234 12.07 -21.91 -10.18
CA THR A 234 11.53 -22.06 -11.54
C THR A 234 11.26 -23.52 -11.86
N TYR A 235 12.17 -24.43 -11.53
CA TYR A 235 12.04 -25.87 -11.80
C TYR A 235 11.99 -26.67 -10.50
N ASN A 236 13.13 -26.83 -9.83
CA ASN A 236 13.24 -27.53 -8.56
C ASN A 236 14.18 -26.78 -7.62
N THR A 237 13.60 -26.20 -6.57
CA THR A 237 14.32 -25.34 -5.63
C THR A 237 15.56 -26.03 -5.03
N LEU A 238 15.40 -27.26 -4.53
CA LEU A 238 16.45 -27.95 -3.77
C LEU A 238 17.46 -28.68 -4.66
N HIS A 239 17.02 -29.25 -5.79
CA HIS A 239 17.85 -30.07 -6.63
C HIS A 239 18.47 -29.33 -7.82
N SER A 240 17.98 -28.18 -8.22
CA SER A 240 18.55 -27.36 -9.28
C SER A 240 18.74 -25.90 -8.89
N GLY A 241 17.71 -25.21 -8.41
CA GLY A 241 17.73 -23.77 -8.18
C GLY A 241 18.81 -23.32 -7.21
N ILE A 242 18.83 -23.84 -5.98
CA ILE A 242 19.84 -23.51 -4.98
C ILE A 242 21.25 -23.93 -5.43
N PRO A 243 21.50 -25.17 -5.90
CA PRO A 243 22.82 -25.56 -6.41
C PRO A 243 23.32 -24.67 -7.55
N ASN A 244 22.46 -24.33 -8.52
CA ASN A 244 22.82 -23.47 -9.63
C ASN A 244 23.06 -22.01 -9.20
N ALA A 245 22.30 -21.50 -8.23
CA ALA A 245 22.51 -20.17 -7.66
C ALA A 245 23.87 -20.08 -6.97
N ILE A 246 24.21 -21.05 -6.12
CA ILE A 246 25.51 -21.14 -5.46
C ILE A 246 26.64 -21.16 -6.51
N ARG A 247 26.52 -22.02 -7.49
CA ARG A 247 27.50 -22.15 -8.56
C ARG A 247 27.65 -20.86 -9.37
N ALA A 248 26.54 -20.14 -9.66
CA ALA A 248 26.58 -18.85 -10.34
C ALA A 248 27.31 -17.79 -9.51
N PHE A 249 27.08 -17.72 -8.20
CA PHE A 249 27.79 -16.82 -7.32
C PHE A 249 29.28 -17.15 -7.22
N ASP A 250 29.63 -18.43 -7.06
CA ASP A 250 31.03 -18.86 -6.95
C ASP A 250 31.81 -18.61 -8.25
N GLU A 251 31.23 -18.87 -9.42
CA GLU A 251 31.89 -18.73 -10.71
C GLU A 251 31.94 -17.27 -11.24
N VAL A 252 30.98 -16.40 -10.79
CA VAL A 252 30.85 -15.05 -11.37
C VAL A 252 31.18 -13.95 -10.36
N LEU A 253 30.72 -14.07 -9.10
CA LEU A 253 30.86 -13.02 -8.10
C LEU A 253 32.04 -13.22 -7.16
N LYS A 254 32.62 -14.43 -7.11
CA LYS A 254 33.86 -14.71 -6.39
C LYS A 254 34.97 -15.03 -7.40
N PRO A 255 35.68 -14.03 -7.94
CA PRO A 255 36.86 -14.30 -8.73
C PRO A 255 37.92 -15.00 -7.87
N PRO A 256 38.77 -15.84 -8.45
CA PRO A 256 39.85 -16.52 -7.73
C PRO A 256 40.74 -15.51 -7.03
N GLY A 257 40.71 -15.46 -5.72
CA GLY A 257 41.61 -14.65 -4.89
C GLY A 257 41.01 -13.44 -4.20
N ASP A 258 39.73 -13.17 -4.28
CA ASP A 258 39.15 -11.95 -3.68
C ASP A 258 38.27 -12.22 -2.45
N HIS A 259 38.28 -11.25 -1.53
CA HIS A 259 37.60 -11.31 -0.24
C HIS A 259 36.06 -11.35 -0.36
N PRO A 260 35.34 -11.83 0.67
CA PRO A 260 33.89 -11.93 0.59
C PRO A 260 33.24 -10.57 0.36
N VAL A 261 32.54 -10.42 -0.77
CA VAL A 261 31.69 -9.25 -1.05
C VAL A 261 30.65 -9.15 0.06
N ARG A 262 30.65 -8.05 0.80
CA ARG A 262 29.59 -7.78 1.78
C ARG A 262 28.30 -7.53 1.03
N HIS A 263 27.45 -8.52 0.97
CA HIS A 263 26.08 -8.39 0.44
C HIS A 263 25.17 -7.75 1.47
N PRO A 264 24.29 -6.82 1.10
CA PRO A 264 23.27 -6.32 2.02
C PRO A 264 22.36 -7.46 2.50
N PRO A 265 21.83 -7.40 3.74
CA PRO A 265 21.10 -8.51 4.36
C PRO A 265 19.91 -8.99 3.54
N GLY A 266 19.79 -10.30 3.40
CA GLY A 266 18.88 -10.96 2.49
C GLY A 266 17.40 -10.83 2.81
N LEU A 267 16.59 -10.81 1.76
CA LEU A 267 15.14 -10.95 1.80
C LEU A 267 14.74 -12.38 2.17
N TRP A 268 14.15 -12.55 3.34
CA TRP A 268 13.58 -13.80 3.79
C TRP A 268 12.04 -13.76 3.69
N ARG A 269 11.41 -14.78 3.07
CA ARG A 269 9.95 -14.92 3.15
C ARG A 269 9.60 -15.89 4.30
N PRO A 270 8.69 -15.52 5.22
CA PRO A 270 8.17 -16.45 6.21
C PRO A 270 7.29 -17.50 5.52
N GLY A 271 7.51 -18.78 5.80
CA GLY A 271 6.61 -19.84 5.37
C GLY A 271 7.24 -21.13 4.84
N LEU A 272 8.58 -21.17 4.67
CA LEU A 272 9.26 -22.43 4.37
C LEU A 272 9.79 -23.09 5.67
N PRO A 273 9.75 -24.42 5.77
CA PRO A 273 10.30 -25.11 6.94
C PRO A 273 11.78 -24.76 7.12
N HIS A 274 12.13 -24.20 8.25
CA HIS A 274 13.48 -23.76 8.60
C HIS A 274 14.54 -24.88 8.60
N ALA A 275 14.11 -26.14 8.52
CA ALA A 275 14.97 -27.28 8.75
C ALA A 275 15.85 -27.71 7.56
N GLU A 276 15.47 -27.35 6.32
CA GLU A 276 16.16 -27.89 5.15
C GLU A 276 17.12 -26.91 4.44
N GLY A 277 16.88 -25.59 4.52
CA GLY A 277 17.74 -24.61 3.86
C GLY A 277 19.16 -24.51 4.44
N PRO A 278 19.34 -24.40 5.76
CA PRO A 278 20.66 -24.34 6.38
C PRO A 278 21.46 -25.66 6.25
N GLN A 279 20.78 -26.80 6.24
CA GLN A 279 21.45 -28.11 6.13
C GLN A 279 22.01 -28.37 4.73
N ASN A 280 21.34 -27.88 3.69
CA ASN A 280 21.85 -27.99 2.33
C ASN A 280 22.98 -26.98 2.05
N ALA A 281 22.94 -25.80 2.66
CA ALA A 281 24.03 -24.83 2.55
C ALA A 281 25.34 -25.37 3.17
N GLY A 282 25.26 -26.02 4.35
CA GLY A 282 26.41 -26.65 4.96
C GLY A 282 26.99 -27.83 4.17
N ARG A 283 26.13 -28.61 3.47
CA ARG A 283 26.58 -29.73 2.60
C ARG A 283 27.29 -29.25 1.33
N CYS A 284 27.08 -28.02 0.91
CA CYS A 284 27.70 -27.41 -0.27
C CYS A 284 28.99 -26.65 0.06
N GLY A 285 29.53 -26.74 1.27
CA GLY A 285 30.77 -26.07 1.67
C GLY A 285 30.70 -24.56 1.83
N LEU A 286 29.50 -24.04 2.13
CA LEU A 286 29.20 -22.62 2.25
C LEU A 286 29.23 -22.15 3.72
N ASP A 287 30.09 -22.72 4.55
CA ASP A 287 30.34 -22.24 5.89
C ASP A 287 30.96 -20.83 5.83
N GLY A 288 30.11 -19.81 5.83
CA GLY A 288 30.53 -18.40 5.73
C GLY A 288 29.66 -17.51 4.84
N LEU A 289 28.72 -18.09 4.07
CA LEU A 289 27.77 -17.31 3.28
C LEU A 289 26.53 -16.94 4.13
N GLN A 290 26.69 -16.05 5.10
CA GLN A 290 25.57 -15.50 5.89
C GLN A 290 24.69 -14.55 5.11
N ASP A 291 25.05 -14.20 3.87
CA ASP A 291 24.42 -13.12 3.09
C ASP A 291 23.93 -13.55 1.70
N LEU A 292 23.58 -14.83 1.50
CA LEU A 292 23.03 -15.29 0.21
C LEU A 292 21.63 -14.70 -0.02
N ARG A 293 21.50 -13.76 -0.95
CA ARG A 293 20.20 -13.22 -1.38
C ARG A 293 19.52 -14.21 -2.34
N VAL A 294 18.75 -15.13 -1.79
CA VAL A 294 17.94 -16.07 -2.55
C VAL A 294 16.47 -15.75 -2.36
N GLN A 295 15.78 -15.39 -3.44
CA GLN A 295 14.33 -15.23 -3.41
C GLN A 295 13.68 -16.59 -3.71
N LEU A 296 13.00 -17.15 -2.72
CA LEU A 296 12.13 -18.29 -2.89
C LEU A 296 10.72 -17.78 -3.20
N ALA A 297 10.33 -17.76 -4.47
CA ALA A 297 8.98 -17.42 -4.88
C ALA A 297 8.11 -18.69 -4.87
N GLY A 298 7.83 -19.23 -3.70
CA GLY A 298 6.84 -20.30 -3.58
C GLY A 298 5.45 -19.81 -3.99
N ARG A 299 4.63 -20.66 -4.63
CA ARG A 299 3.18 -20.46 -4.71
C ARG A 299 2.65 -20.43 -3.27
N VAL A 300 2.57 -19.24 -2.69
CA VAL A 300 1.86 -19.06 -1.43
C VAL A 300 0.37 -19.18 -1.79
N PRO A 301 -0.38 -20.17 -1.26
CA PRO A 301 -1.83 -20.12 -1.33
C PRO A 301 -2.30 -18.78 -0.79
N HIS A 302 -3.45 -18.28 -1.22
CA HIS A 302 -4.04 -17.02 -0.78
C HIS A 302 -4.16 -16.83 0.76
N SER A 303 -3.78 -17.85 1.54
CA SER A 303 -3.67 -17.87 3.02
C SER A 303 -2.34 -17.34 3.56
N GLY A 304 -1.35 -17.02 2.75
CA GLY A 304 0.01 -16.68 3.22
C GLY A 304 0.13 -15.36 4.02
N TYR A 305 -0.88 -14.50 3.98
CA TYR A 305 -0.97 -13.34 4.85
C TYR A 305 -1.63 -13.64 6.22
N ALA A 306 -2.14 -14.87 6.43
CA ALA A 306 -2.84 -15.26 7.65
C ALA A 306 -1.97 -16.07 8.63
N ALA A 307 -0.72 -16.38 8.33
CA ALA A 307 0.11 -17.32 9.07
C ALA A 307 0.86 -16.76 10.28
N ALA A 308 0.47 -15.60 10.81
CA ALA A 308 1.00 -15.11 12.11
C ALA A 308 0.05 -15.33 13.30
N GLY A 309 -1.00 -16.10 13.16
CA GLY A 309 -1.92 -16.41 14.26
C GLY A 309 -2.85 -17.57 13.91
N ARG A 310 -2.60 -18.71 14.54
CA ARG A 310 -3.39 -19.96 14.56
C ARG A 310 -4.07 -20.37 13.25
N ALA A 311 -3.61 -21.51 12.72
CA ALA A 311 -4.32 -22.32 11.75
C ALA A 311 -5.75 -22.59 12.24
N ASP A 312 -6.69 -22.33 11.38
CA ASP A 312 -7.94 -23.02 11.13
C ASP A 312 -9.02 -22.03 10.68
N ARG A 313 -8.90 -21.59 9.42
CA ARG A 313 -10.03 -21.30 8.52
C ARG A 313 -9.49 -20.74 7.20
N PRO A 314 -9.91 -21.26 6.04
CA PRO A 314 -9.54 -20.68 4.74
C PRO A 314 -10.11 -19.29 4.64
N VAL A 315 -9.24 -18.28 4.44
CA VAL A 315 -9.67 -16.93 4.08
C VAL A 315 -10.19 -17.03 2.65
N ARG A 316 -11.50 -17.12 2.52
CA ARG A 316 -12.17 -16.85 1.23
C ARG A 316 -11.85 -15.40 0.87
N CYS A 317 -11.47 -15.17 -0.38
CA CYS A 317 -11.49 -13.85 -0.99
C CYS A 317 -12.93 -13.32 -0.80
N GLY A 318 -13.13 -12.42 0.17
CA GLY A 318 -14.43 -11.86 0.48
C GLY A 318 -14.95 -11.12 -0.74
N ARG A 319 -16.20 -11.35 -1.07
CA ARG A 319 -16.99 -10.43 -1.90
C ARG A 319 -16.95 -9.03 -1.27
N ALA A 320 -17.23 -8.02 -2.08
CA ALA A 320 -17.18 -6.59 -1.78
C ALA A 320 -17.92 -6.10 -0.51
N ASP A 321 -18.53 -7.00 0.25
CA ASP A 321 -19.36 -6.68 1.43
C ASP A 321 -18.58 -6.60 2.76
N ASP A 322 -17.26 -6.87 2.77
CA ASP A 322 -16.44 -6.86 4.00
C ASP A 322 -15.58 -5.59 4.16
N HIS A 323 -15.97 -4.51 3.47
CA HIS A 323 -15.46 -3.17 3.74
C HIS A 323 -16.02 -2.69 5.08
N ARG A 324 -15.31 -2.99 6.15
CA ARG A 324 -15.58 -2.41 7.48
C ARG A 324 -15.31 -0.92 7.41
N GLN A 325 -16.36 -0.17 7.17
CA GLN A 325 -16.36 1.28 7.02
C GLN A 325 -15.77 1.98 8.25
N VAL A 326 -14.81 2.85 8.01
CA VAL A 326 -14.59 4.01 8.87
C VAL A 326 -15.80 4.92 8.66
N ARG A 327 -16.48 5.33 9.72
CA ARG A 327 -17.59 6.28 9.63
C ARG A 327 -17.18 7.56 10.32
N ALA A 328 -17.44 8.67 9.65
CA ALA A 328 -17.43 9.96 10.29
C ALA A 328 -18.51 9.99 11.40
N GLY A 329 -18.12 10.40 12.58
CA GLY A 329 -19.05 10.64 13.70
C GLY A 329 -19.26 12.13 13.84
N VAL A 330 -20.50 12.59 13.71
CA VAL A 330 -20.86 13.98 14.02
C VAL A 330 -21.04 14.10 15.54
N ARG A 331 -20.13 14.80 16.22
CA ARG A 331 -20.38 15.24 17.59
C ARG A 331 -20.98 16.65 17.54
N ARG A 332 -22.26 16.77 17.89
CA ARG A 332 -22.83 18.07 18.26
C ARG A 332 -22.28 18.44 19.63
N ARG A 333 -21.59 19.59 19.75
CA ARG A 333 -21.55 20.30 21.02
C ARG A 333 -22.76 21.24 21.01
N LEU A 334 -23.63 21.04 21.98
CA LEU A 334 -24.68 22.00 22.35
C LEU A 334 -24.02 23.24 22.94
#